data_387397c9ee9e5b6e4a93aa3047cb3fd3
#
_entry.id   387397c9ee9e5b6e4a93aa3047cb3fd3
#
_cell.length_a   1.000
_cell.length_b   1.000
_cell.length_c   1.000
_cell.angle_alpha   90.00
_cell.angle_beta   90.00
_cell.angle_gamma   90.00
#
_symmetry.space_group_name_H-M   'P 1'
#
loop_
_entity.id
_entity.type
_entity.pdbx_description
1 polymer ?
#
loop_
_entity_poly.entity_id
_entity_poly.type
_entity_poly.pdbx_seq_one_letter_code
_entity_poly.pdbx_strand_id
1 'polypeptide(L)'
;MADSTHPPAPHRSTLTLRDICTALVTGGEITQEDAERVLSANIGIQTGGSGPASQRHPLELVAKAGLESQKTGRTLDLDRLTQWLAEWAEQPYYHIDPLKIDTPAIARVMSYAFAQRHGILAVEIGEDEVLIASTEPFKNDWEGNLRQAVRKDIRRVVANPEDIRRYT
;
A
#
# COMPACT_ATOMS: atom_id res chain seq x y z
N MET A 1 27.52 6.59 -8.16
CA MET A 1 26.98 6.31 -6.81
C MET A 1 25.50 6.67 -6.82
N ALA A 2 24.67 5.66 -6.78
CA ALA A 2 23.25 5.90 -6.63
C ALA A 2 23.00 6.36 -5.20
N ASP A 3 22.73 7.64 -5.05
CA ASP A 3 22.17 8.17 -3.81
C ASP A 3 20.80 7.54 -3.68
N SER A 4 20.72 6.45 -2.94
CA SER A 4 19.45 5.85 -2.58
C SER A 4 18.72 6.79 -1.65
N THR A 5 17.95 7.70 -2.23
CA THR A 5 17.14 8.70 -1.50
C THR A 5 16.02 8.04 -0.72
N HIS A 6 15.89 6.71 -0.84
CA HIS A 6 14.83 5.95 -0.19
C HIS A 6 15.38 5.19 1.02
N PRO A 7 14.61 5.15 2.10
CA PRO A 7 14.98 4.35 3.26
C PRO A 7 15.05 2.86 2.89
N PRO A 8 15.81 2.06 3.65
CA PRO A 8 15.86 0.62 3.39
C PRO A 8 14.48 -0.01 3.57
N ALA A 9 14.25 -1.12 2.85
CA ALA A 9 13.01 -1.88 2.97
C ALA A 9 12.79 -2.33 4.43
N PRO A 10 11.54 -2.41 4.88
CA PRO A 10 11.25 -2.82 6.25
C PRO A 10 11.65 -4.28 6.47
N HIS A 11 12.04 -4.60 7.69
CA HIS A 11 12.41 -5.97 8.07
C HIS A 11 11.23 -6.94 8.02
N ARG A 12 10.02 -6.42 8.04
CA ARG A 12 8.78 -7.20 7.97
C ARG A 12 8.06 -6.94 6.66
N SER A 13 7.43 -7.97 6.13
CA SER A 13 6.68 -7.86 4.87
C SER A 13 5.41 -7.00 5.00
N THR A 14 4.80 -6.97 6.18
CA THR A 14 3.62 -6.15 6.47
C THR A 14 4.04 -4.85 7.13
N LEU A 15 3.63 -3.74 6.54
CA LEU A 15 3.98 -2.40 7.02
C LEU A 15 3.20 -2.04 8.29
N THR A 16 3.93 -1.54 9.28
CA THR A 16 3.35 -0.95 10.48
C THR A 16 3.33 0.58 10.34
N LEU A 17 2.54 1.25 11.19
CA LEU A 17 2.54 2.72 11.24
C LEU A 17 3.94 3.26 11.56
N ARG A 18 4.67 2.58 12.46
CA ARG A 18 6.04 2.95 12.81
C ARG A 18 6.99 2.84 11.61
N ASP A 19 6.87 1.79 10.81
CA ASP A 19 7.69 1.61 9.61
C ASP A 19 7.49 2.77 8.63
N ILE A 20 6.23 3.15 8.39
CA ILE A 20 5.88 4.25 7.49
C ILE A 20 6.37 5.59 8.03
N CYS A 21 6.15 5.88 9.31
CA CYS A 21 6.63 7.12 9.92
C CYS A 21 8.15 7.23 9.88
N THR A 22 8.85 6.14 10.22
CA THR A 22 10.32 6.10 10.17
C THR A 22 10.83 6.34 8.75
N ALA A 23 10.20 5.71 7.75
CA ALA A 23 10.59 5.89 6.36
C ALA A 23 10.32 7.31 5.85
N LEU A 24 9.20 7.91 6.24
CA LEU A 24 8.87 9.30 5.88
C LEU A 24 9.87 10.29 6.49
N VAL A 25 10.28 10.09 7.73
CA VAL A 25 11.31 10.92 8.39
C VAL A 25 12.66 10.75 7.70
N THR A 26 13.08 9.51 7.45
CA THR A 26 14.35 9.21 6.78
C THR A 26 14.40 9.79 5.38
N GLY A 27 13.27 9.74 4.65
CA GLY A 27 13.15 10.34 3.32
C GLY A 27 13.00 11.86 3.31
N GLY A 28 12.92 12.50 4.48
CA GLY A 28 12.78 13.95 4.58
C GLY A 28 11.42 14.51 4.27
N GLU A 29 10.40 13.67 4.25
CA GLU A 29 9.01 14.09 3.96
C GLU A 29 8.32 14.72 5.17
N ILE A 30 8.59 14.21 6.36
CA ILE A 30 8.03 14.71 7.63
C ILE A 30 9.14 14.89 8.66
N THR A 31 8.84 15.64 9.71
CA THR A 31 9.77 15.82 10.85
C THR A 31 9.59 14.67 11.85
N GLN A 32 10.62 14.49 12.70
CA GLN A 32 10.54 13.51 13.80
C GLN A 32 9.37 13.85 14.75
N GLU A 33 9.14 15.13 15.00
CA GLU A 33 8.03 15.60 15.83
C GLU A 33 6.68 15.22 15.24
N ASP A 34 6.50 15.37 13.92
CA ASP A 34 5.27 14.94 13.22
C ASP A 34 5.06 13.45 13.36
N ALA A 35 6.11 12.64 13.19
CA ALA A 35 6.05 11.19 13.34
C ALA A 35 5.62 10.79 14.76
N GLU A 36 6.21 11.41 15.77
CA GLU A 36 5.87 11.15 17.17
C GLU A 36 4.40 11.50 17.48
N ARG A 37 3.92 12.60 16.91
CA ARG A 37 2.53 13.03 17.05
C ARG A 37 1.56 12.00 16.46
N VAL A 38 1.84 11.51 15.26
CA VAL A 38 1.02 10.48 14.60
C VAL A 38 1.04 9.18 15.39
N LEU A 39 2.22 8.74 15.83
CA LEU A 39 2.36 7.51 16.61
C LEU A 39 1.61 7.59 17.94
N SER A 40 1.73 8.73 18.63
CA SER A 40 1.06 8.95 19.92
C SER A 40 -0.47 8.96 19.78
N ALA A 41 -0.99 9.56 18.71
CA ALA A 41 -2.42 9.61 18.44
C ALA A 41 -3.02 8.25 18.12
N ASN A 42 -2.20 7.27 17.74
CA ASN A 42 -2.63 5.95 17.27
C ASN A 42 -2.09 4.77 18.12
N ILE A 43 -1.71 5.03 19.35
CA ILE A 43 -1.13 4.00 20.26
C ILE A 43 -2.04 2.77 20.38
N GLY A 44 -3.34 2.96 20.56
CA GLY A 44 -4.29 1.86 20.69
C GLY A 44 -4.43 0.99 19.44
N ILE A 45 -4.13 1.54 18.27
CA ILE A 45 -4.19 0.84 16.99
C ILE A 45 -2.96 -0.03 16.76
N GLN A 46 -1.80 0.42 17.27
CA GLN A 46 -0.54 -0.33 17.14
C GLN A 46 -0.49 -1.62 17.94
N THR A 47 -1.31 -1.74 18.97
CA THR A 47 -1.32 -2.89 19.87
C THR A 47 -2.25 -4.03 19.45
N GLY A 48 -2.77 -3.98 18.22
CA GLY A 48 -3.59 -5.07 17.68
C GLY A 48 -5.01 -5.15 18.22
N GLY A 49 -5.56 -4.02 18.63
CA GLY A 49 -6.96 -3.93 19.07
C GLY A 49 -7.93 -4.37 17.99
N SER A 50 -8.92 -5.18 18.36
CA SER A 50 -9.98 -5.68 17.49
C SER A 50 -11.01 -4.58 17.23
N GLY A 51 -10.75 -3.70 16.27
CA GLY A 51 -11.71 -2.67 15.91
C GLY A 51 -11.61 -2.27 14.43
N PRO A 52 -12.63 -1.55 13.90
CA PRO A 52 -12.60 -1.12 12.49
C PRO A 52 -11.36 -0.27 12.13
N ALA A 53 -10.78 0.41 13.12
CA ALA A 53 -9.56 1.17 12.93
C ALA A 53 -8.32 0.28 12.73
N SER A 54 -8.31 -0.95 13.29
CA SER A 54 -7.22 -1.90 13.12
C SER A 54 -7.15 -2.50 11.71
N GLN A 55 -8.21 -2.35 10.92
CA GLN A 55 -8.28 -2.83 9.54
C GLN A 55 -7.81 -1.78 8.53
N ARG A 56 -7.54 -0.56 8.98
CA ARG A 56 -7.07 0.50 8.11
C ARG A 56 -5.57 0.37 7.84
N HIS A 57 -5.19 0.63 6.61
CA HIS A 57 -3.77 0.66 6.25
C HIS A 57 -3.07 1.82 6.98
N PRO A 58 -1.81 1.66 7.43
CA PRO A 58 -1.08 2.74 8.11
C PRO A 58 -1.02 4.05 7.34
N LEU A 59 -0.99 4.01 5.99
CA LEU A 59 -1.03 5.23 5.17
C LEU A 59 -2.29 6.06 5.42
N GLU A 60 -3.42 5.42 5.67
CA GLU A 60 -4.68 6.12 5.96
C GLU A 60 -4.60 6.88 7.29
N LEU A 61 -3.89 6.34 8.25
CA LEU A 61 -3.68 7.00 9.55
C LEU A 61 -2.79 8.24 9.41
N VAL A 62 -1.74 8.15 8.60
CA VAL A 62 -0.86 9.28 8.30
C VAL A 62 -1.61 10.36 7.50
N ALA A 63 -2.38 9.95 6.50
CA ALA A 63 -3.20 10.86 5.70
C ALA A 63 -4.19 11.65 6.55
N LYS A 64 -4.80 10.98 7.51
CA LYS A 64 -5.78 11.60 8.43
C LYS A 64 -5.14 12.67 9.33
N ALA A 65 -3.85 12.58 9.59
CA ALA A 65 -3.13 13.57 10.39
C ALA A 65 -2.97 14.93 9.69
N GLY A 66 -3.15 14.98 8.36
CA GLY A 66 -3.09 16.22 7.61
C GLY A 66 -1.70 16.87 7.56
N LEU A 67 -0.64 16.06 7.57
CA LEU A 67 0.73 16.57 7.54
C LEU A 67 1.09 17.16 6.18
N GLU A 68 2.03 18.09 6.18
CA GLU A 68 2.58 18.67 4.96
C GLU A 68 3.97 18.09 4.68
N SER A 69 4.27 17.83 3.40
CA SER A 69 5.61 17.40 2.98
C SER A 69 6.62 18.50 3.21
N GLN A 70 7.71 18.18 3.89
CA GLN A 70 8.84 19.10 4.09
C GLN A 70 9.57 19.41 2.78
N LYS A 71 9.43 18.57 1.76
CA LYS A 71 10.06 18.74 0.46
C LYS A 71 9.25 19.62 -0.48
N THR A 72 7.92 19.47 -0.49
CA THR A 72 7.04 20.12 -1.46
C THR A 72 6.11 21.16 -0.85
N GLY A 73 5.92 21.16 0.47
CA GLY A 73 4.97 22.01 1.17
C GLY A 73 3.50 21.64 0.92
N ARG A 74 3.25 20.52 0.25
CA ARG A 74 1.89 20.06 -0.06
C ARG A 74 1.41 19.09 0.99
N THR A 75 0.10 19.08 1.23
CA THR A 75 -0.53 18.13 2.16
C THR A 75 -0.30 16.70 1.68
N LEU A 76 0.13 15.85 2.60
CA LEU A 76 0.32 14.41 2.37
C LEU A 76 -1.04 13.71 2.49
N ASP A 77 -1.84 13.80 1.43
CA ASP A 77 -3.09 13.06 1.32
C ASP A 77 -2.79 11.57 1.01
N LEU A 78 -3.83 10.76 1.00
CA LEU A 78 -3.68 9.31 0.79
C LEU A 78 -3.07 8.98 -0.56
N ASP A 79 -3.44 9.68 -1.63
CA ASP A 79 -2.87 9.45 -2.95
C ASP A 79 -1.38 9.80 -3.02
N ARG A 80 -0.97 10.90 -2.41
CA ARG A 80 0.45 11.29 -2.36
C ARG A 80 1.27 10.31 -1.56
N LEU A 81 0.74 9.85 -0.44
CA LEU A 81 1.38 8.83 0.39
C LEU A 81 1.49 7.50 -0.36
N THR A 82 0.47 7.15 -1.13
CA THR A 82 0.50 5.94 -1.98
C THR A 82 1.57 6.05 -3.07
N GLN A 83 1.69 7.19 -3.72
CA GLN A 83 2.75 7.45 -4.70
C GLN A 83 4.14 7.37 -4.05
N TRP A 84 4.29 7.95 -2.87
CA TRP A 84 5.52 7.85 -2.09
C TRP A 84 5.85 6.39 -1.76
N LEU A 85 4.86 5.61 -1.34
CA LEU A 85 5.05 4.18 -1.05
C LEU A 85 5.49 3.41 -2.30
N ALA A 86 4.91 3.70 -3.44
CA ALA A 86 5.29 3.10 -4.72
C ALA A 86 6.76 3.39 -5.06
N GLU A 87 7.20 4.62 -4.86
CA GLU A 87 8.59 5.01 -5.07
C GLU A 87 9.53 4.28 -4.11
N TRP A 88 9.17 4.21 -2.85
CA TRP A 88 9.95 3.49 -1.83
C TRP A 88 10.10 2.00 -2.19
N ALA A 89 9.03 1.38 -2.65
CA ALA A 89 9.01 -0.03 -3.03
C ALA A 89 9.59 -0.30 -4.43
N GLU A 90 9.91 0.74 -5.18
CA GLU A 90 10.36 0.64 -6.58
C GLU A 90 9.35 -0.09 -7.48
N GLN A 91 8.07 0.16 -7.21
CA GLN A 91 6.96 -0.38 -8.00
C GLN A 91 6.15 0.77 -8.61
N PRO A 92 5.50 0.56 -9.77
CA PRO A 92 4.65 1.60 -10.36
C PRO A 92 3.45 1.94 -9.47
N TYR A 93 3.12 3.22 -9.38
CA TYR A 93 1.85 3.66 -8.85
C TYR A 93 0.75 3.43 -9.88
N TYR A 94 -0.38 2.91 -9.44
CA TYR A 94 -1.55 2.66 -10.30
C TYR A 94 -2.79 3.33 -9.71
N HIS A 95 -3.41 4.20 -10.49
CA HIS A 95 -4.69 4.79 -10.12
C HIS A 95 -5.82 3.88 -10.61
N ILE A 96 -6.62 3.36 -9.70
CA ILE A 96 -7.71 2.45 -10.04
C ILE A 96 -8.84 3.26 -10.68
N ASP A 97 -9.20 2.90 -11.91
CA ASP A 97 -10.34 3.48 -12.61
C ASP A 97 -11.56 2.58 -12.40
N PRO A 98 -12.60 3.08 -11.70
CA PRO A 98 -13.80 2.27 -11.45
C PRO A 98 -14.47 1.72 -12.72
N LEU A 99 -14.34 2.43 -13.83
CA LEU A 99 -14.95 2.04 -15.12
C LEU A 99 -14.23 0.85 -15.76
N LYS A 100 -12.98 0.59 -15.38
CA LYS A 100 -12.17 -0.50 -15.92
C LYS A 100 -12.21 -1.75 -15.05
N ILE A 101 -12.85 -1.70 -13.89
CA ILE A 101 -12.96 -2.85 -12.99
C ILE A 101 -13.97 -3.84 -13.56
N ASP A 102 -13.48 -5.03 -13.92
CA ASP A 102 -14.28 -6.13 -14.44
C ASP A 102 -14.41 -7.20 -13.35
N THR A 103 -15.45 -7.08 -12.54
CA THR A 103 -15.69 -7.98 -11.41
C THR A 103 -15.76 -9.45 -11.81
N PRO A 104 -16.47 -9.85 -12.89
CA PRO A 104 -16.47 -11.24 -13.33
C PRO A 104 -15.09 -11.77 -13.72
N ALA A 105 -14.28 -10.95 -14.41
CA ALA A 105 -12.94 -11.34 -14.79
C ALA A 105 -12.02 -11.48 -13.57
N ILE A 106 -12.15 -10.58 -12.61
CA ILE A 106 -11.39 -10.63 -11.34
C ILE A 106 -11.73 -11.92 -10.59
N ALA A 107 -12.99 -12.27 -10.51
CA ALA A 107 -13.46 -13.47 -9.81
C ALA A 107 -12.88 -14.78 -10.41
N ARG A 108 -12.53 -14.76 -11.68
CA ARG A 108 -11.84 -15.88 -12.34
C ARG A 108 -10.37 -15.99 -11.95
N VAL A 109 -9.75 -14.88 -11.60
CA VAL A 109 -8.34 -14.81 -11.23
C VAL A 109 -8.15 -15.16 -9.76
N MET A 110 -8.98 -14.61 -8.89
CA MET A 110 -8.88 -14.82 -7.45
C MET A 110 -10.24 -14.72 -6.76
N SER A 111 -10.38 -15.43 -5.65
CA SER A 111 -11.58 -15.32 -4.83
C SER A 111 -11.57 -13.98 -4.07
N TYR A 112 -12.75 -13.50 -3.72
CA TYR A 112 -12.92 -12.33 -2.87
C TYR A 112 -12.18 -12.48 -1.54
N ALA A 113 -12.31 -13.66 -0.91
CA ALA A 113 -11.63 -13.93 0.36
C ALA A 113 -10.11 -13.87 0.26
N PHE A 114 -9.55 -14.37 -0.85
CA PHE A 114 -8.11 -14.31 -1.10
C PHE A 114 -7.64 -12.86 -1.30
N ALA A 115 -8.36 -12.11 -2.13
CA ALA A 115 -8.06 -10.70 -2.38
C ALA A 115 -8.10 -9.87 -1.09
N GLN A 116 -9.15 -10.05 -0.30
CA GLN A 116 -9.33 -9.34 0.96
C GLN A 116 -8.27 -9.71 2.00
N ARG A 117 -7.95 -11.00 2.09
CA ARG A 117 -6.93 -11.51 3.04
C ARG A 117 -5.55 -10.91 2.77
N HIS A 118 -5.20 -10.74 1.50
CA HIS A 118 -3.87 -10.26 1.11
C HIS A 118 -3.82 -8.77 0.76
N GLY A 119 -4.97 -8.07 0.75
CA GLY A 119 -5.04 -6.66 0.39
C GLY A 119 -4.63 -6.40 -1.05
N ILE A 120 -5.06 -7.25 -1.98
CA ILE A 120 -4.72 -7.19 -3.39
C ILE A 120 -5.95 -7.17 -4.28
N LEU A 121 -5.79 -6.66 -5.49
CA LEU A 121 -6.86 -6.60 -6.48
C LEU A 121 -6.26 -6.75 -7.89
N ALA A 122 -6.84 -7.65 -8.69
CA ALA A 122 -6.50 -7.74 -10.11
C ALA A 122 -7.14 -6.55 -10.83
N VAL A 123 -6.33 -5.66 -11.37
CA VAL A 123 -6.80 -4.40 -12.01
C VAL A 123 -6.77 -4.46 -13.52
N GLU A 124 -5.88 -5.27 -14.10
CA GLU A 124 -5.84 -5.55 -15.54
C GLU A 124 -5.53 -7.02 -15.76
N ILE A 125 -6.31 -7.67 -16.61
CA ILE A 125 -6.17 -9.09 -16.91
C ILE A 125 -5.93 -9.23 -18.41
N GLY A 126 -4.68 -9.53 -18.77
CA GLY A 126 -4.27 -9.82 -20.14
C GLY A 126 -4.24 -11.30 -20.45
N GLU A 127 -3.86 -11.66 -21.68
CA GLU A 127 -3.71 -13.06 -22.09
C GLU A 127 -2.54 -13.75 -21.37
N ASP A 128 -1.41 -13.06 -21.25
CA ASP A 128 -0.17 -13.62 -20.72
C ASP A 128 0.22 -13.04 -19.36
N GLU A 129 -0.38 -11.95 -18.93
CA GLU A 129 -0.05 -11.31 -17.65
C GLU A 129 -1.28 -10.73 -16.95
N VAL A 130 -1.17 -10.64 -15.64
CA VAL A 130 -2.18 -10.03 -14.76
C VAL A 130 -1.51 -8.93 -13.96
N LEU A 131 -2.11 -7.76 -13.94
CA LEU A 131 -1.66 -6.63 -13.15
C LEU A 131 -2.37 -6.66 -11.81
N ILE A 132 -1.61 -6.83 -10.73
CA ILE A 132 -2.12 -6.92 -9.36
C ILE A 132 -1.74 -5.67 -8.58
N ALA A 133 -2.73 -4.93 -8.14
CA ALA A 133 -2.55 -3.79 -7.24
C ALA A 133 -2.52 -4.27 -5.79
N SER A 134 -1.62 -3.68 -5.00
CA SER A 134 -1.40 -4.03 -3.60
C SER A 134 -1.17 -2.77 -2.77
N THR A 135 -1.51 -2.85 -1.49
CA THR A 135 -1.15 -1.83 -0.48
C THR A 135 0.06 -2.26 0.35
N GLU A 136 0.51 -3.49 0.17
CA GLU A 136 1.65 -4.09 0.88
C GLU A 136 2.71 -4.53 -0.14
N PRO A 137 3.46 -3.57 -0.72
CA PRO A 137 4.37 -3.88 -1.81
C PRO A 137 5.55 -4.77 -1.41
N PHE A 138 5.87 -4.84 -0.12
CA PHE A 138 6.94 -5.69 0.39
C PHE A 138 6.47 -7.11 0.73
N LYS A 139 5.15 -7.35 0.69
CA LYS A 139 4.56 -8.67 0.94
C LYS A 139 4.33 -9.40 -0.38
N ASN A 140 4.92 -10.57 -0.52
CA ASN A 140 4.85 -11.35 -1.75
C ASN A 140 4.52 -12.84 -1.54
N ASP A 141 4.11 -13.22 -0.35
CA ASP A 141 3.80 -14.61 0.01
C ASP A 141 2.63 -15.21 -0.79
N TRP A 142 1.74 -14.36 -1.32
CA TRP A 142 0.60 -14.75 -2.14
C TRP A 142 0.95 -14.98 -3.62
N GLU A 143 2.07 -14.43 -4.09
CA GLU A 143 2.41 -14.36 -5.53
C GLU A 143 2.61 -15.74 -6.16
N GLY A 144 3.35 -16.61 -5.49
CA GLY A 144 3.62 -17.96 -6.00
C GLY A 144 2.35 -18.78 -6.20
N ASN A 145 1.46 -18.76 -5.21
CA ASN A 145 0.19 -19.48 -5.29
C ASN A 145 -0.71 -18.93 -6.40
N LEU A 146 -0.79 -17.59 -6.52
CA LEU A 146 -1.60 -16.97 -7.54
C LEU A 146 -1.06 -17.25 -8.94
N ARG A 147 0.25 -17.20 -9.13
CA ARG A 147 0.90 -17.50 -10.42
C ARG A 147 0.57 -18.90 -10.89
N GLN A 148 0.61 -19.88 -9.98
CA GLN A 148 0.25 -21.26 -10.30
C GLN A 148 -1.23 -21.41 -10.67
N ALA A 149 -2.10 -20.69 -9.98
CA ALA A 149 -3.53 -20.77 -10.21
C ALA A 149 -3.95 -20.15 -11.55
N VAL A 150 -3.40 -19.00 -11.90
CA VAL A 150 -3.78 -18.26 -13.12
C VAL A 150 -2.94 -18.64 -14.34
N ARG A 151 -1.76 -19.21 -14.14
CA ARG A 151 -0.81 -19.59 -15.21
C ARG A 151 -0.44 -18.42 -16.10
N LYS A 152 -0.30 -17.24 -15.52
CA LYS A 152 0.10 -16.00 -16.19
C LYS A 152 1.17 -15.31 -15.39
N ASP A 153 1.93 -14.46 -16.05
CA ASP A 153 2.87 -13.60 -15.34
C ASP A 153 2.14 -12.58 -14.49
N ILE A 154 2.70 -12.30 -13.32
CA ILE A 154 2.13 -11.33 -12.41
C ILE A 154 3.02 -10.10 -12.39
N ARG A 155 2.40 -8.94 -12.71
CA ARG A 155 2.99 -7.62 -12.51
C ARG A 155 2.36 -6.97 -11.30
N ARG A 156 3.18 -6.37 -10.49
CA ARG A 156 2.74 -5.75 -9.22
C ARG A 156 2.80 -4.24 -9.34
N VAL A 157 1.74 -3.59 -8.89
CA VAL A 157 1.65 -2.14 -8.78
C VAL A 157 1.13 -1.76 -7.40
N VAL A 158 1.36 -0.52 -6.99
CA VAL A 158 0.88 0.02 -5.73
C VAL A 158 -0.32 0.92 -6.01
N ALA A 159 -1.41 0.68 -5.31
CA ALA A 159 -2.62 1.49 -5.43
C ALA A 159 -3.13 1.95 -4.06
N ASN A 160 -4.00 2.94 -4.09
CA ASN A 160 -4.61 3.52 -2.91
C ASN A 160 -5.34 2.45 -2.10
N PRO A 161 -5.03 2.28 -0.80
CA PRO A 161 -5.64 1.24 0.03
C PRO A 161 -7.15 1.37 0.16
N GLU A 162 -7.68 2.56 0.13
CA GLU A 162 -9.12 2.79 0.18
C GLU A 162 -9.80 2.27 -1.09
N ASP A 163 -9.19 2.49 -2.25
CA ASP A 163 -9.71 1.99 -3.51
C ASP A 163 -9.67 0.47 -3.58
N ILE A 164 -8.57 -0.15 -3.15
CA ILE A 164 -8.48 -1.62 -3.10
C ILE A 164 -9.58 -2.19 -2.20
N ARG A 165 -9.76 -1.62 -1.02
CA ARG A 165 -10.79 -2.07 -0.08
C ARG A 165 -12.20 -1.93 -0.66
N ARG A 166 -12.45 -0.89 -1.46
CA ARG A 166 -13.76 -0.64 -2.09
C ARG A 166 -14.14 -1.73 -3.08
N TYR A 167 -13.17 -2.30 -3.78
CA TYR A 167 -13.40 -3.29 -4.83
C TYR A 167 -13.08 -4.74 -4.43
N THR A 168 -12.69 -4.96 -3.17
CA THR A 168 -12.46 -6.31 -2.63
C THR A 168 -13.52 -6.77 -1.66
#